data_1186d0ac3df97cadae78d388463c0289
#
_entry.id   1186d0ac3df97cadae78d388463c0289
#
_cell.length_a   1.000
_cell.length_b   1.000
_cell.length_c   1.000
_cell.angle_alpha   90.00
_cell.angle_beta   90.00
_cell.angle_gamma   90.00
#
_symmetry.space_group_name_H-M   'P 1'
#
loop_
_entity.id
_entity.type
_entity.pdbx_description
1 polymer ?
#
loop_
_entity_poly.entity_id
_entity_poly.type
_entity_poly.pdbx_seq_one_letter_code
_entity_poly.pdbx_strand_id
1 'polypeptide(L)'
;MGLLDKAEQRIEGAVSSLFSKLSRAELQPVEITQAIRSAMDLAAKADTVGSTVVPHRYLLLVHSADAQKITPAMLSAIRAEVAKYASSRQYRLVDSIDLNLSTDDKIGKGRIRVGSQPVDTSVAWKPVLTVGEKEYELKLGTSTVGRDEKADICIDD
;
A
#
# COMPACT_ATOMS: atom_id res chain seq x y z
N MET A 1 19.26 17.70 18.52
CA MET A 1 17.81 17.87 18.47
C MET A 1 17.57 19.20 17.76
N GLY A 2 17.29 19.14 16.49
CA GLY A 2 17.32 20.31 15.62
C GLY A 2 15.95 20.96 15.43
N LEU A 3 15.97 22.06 14.67
CA LEU A 3 14.79 22.78 14.21
C LEU A 3 13.76 21.93 13.46
N LEU A 4 14.15 20.76 12.94
CA LEU A 4 13.29 19.80 12.26
C LEU A 4 12.29 19.12 13.22
N ASP A 5 12.72 18.75 14.45
CA ASP A 5 11.81 18.18 15.46
C ASP A 5 10.72 19.16 15.90
N LYS A 6 11.04 20.45 15.96
CA LYS A 6 10.06 21.50 16.27
C LYS A 6 9.10 21.78 15.12
N ALA A 7 9.54 21.59 13.88
CA ALA A 7 8.70 21.73 12.69
C ALA A 7 7.75 20.53 12.54
N GLU A 8 8.22 19.32 12.78
CA GLU A 8 7.40 18.11 12.80
C GLU A 8 6.36 18.16 13.92
N GLN A 9 6.74 18.51 15.14
CA GLN A 9 5.80 18.71 16.24
C GLN A 9 4.78 19.83 15.99
N ARG A 10 5.14 20.87 15.23
CA ARG A 10 4.20 21.93 14.82
C ARG A 10 3.24 21.48 13.73
N ILE A 11 3.69 20.65 12.79
CA ILE A 11 2.85 20.08 11.73
C ILE A 11 1.91 19.05 12.34
N GLU A 12 2.38 18.18 13.22
CA GLU A 12 1.52 17.25 13.97
C GLU A 12 0.55 18.00 14.87
N GLY A 13 0.97 19.06 15.54
CA GLY A 13 0.11 19.90 16.36
C GLY A 13 -0.93 20.68 15.58
N ALA A 14 -0.60 21.20 14.38
CA ALA A 14 -1.53 21.93 13.52
C ALA A 14 -2.54 21.00 12.85
N VAL A 15 -2.11 19.83 12.39
CA VAL A 15 -2.98 18.77 11.87
C VAL A 15 -3.86 18.22 12.99
N SER A 16 -3.30 17.96 14.17
CA SER A 16 -4.03 17.54 15.36
C SER A 16 -5.07 18.59 15.81
N SER A 17 -4.78 19.89 15.74
CA SER A 17 -5.71 20.93 16.14
C SER A 17 -6.86 21.16 15.16
N LEU A 18 -6.65 20.94 13.88
CA LEU A 18 -7.71 20.96 12.87
C LEU A 18 -8.63 19.74 13.00
N PHE A 19 -8.09 18.58 13.41
CA PHE A 19 -8.84 17.35 13.62
C PHE A 19 -9.45 17.26 15.03
N SER A 20 -8.97 18.01 16.03
CA SER A 20 -9.56 18.04 17.39
C SER A 20 -10.93 18.70 17.44
N LYS A 21 -11.33 19.44 16.40
CA LYS A 21 -12.70 19.97 16.24
C LYS A 21 -13.68 18.93 15.70
N LEU A 22 -13.19 17.84 15.11
CA LEU A 22 -13.98 16.68 14.77
C LEU A 22 -14.08 15.81 16.02
N SER A 23 -15.30 15.47 16.42
CA SER A 23 -15.61 14.65 17.58
C SER A 23 -14.60 13.49 17.73
N ARG A 24 -13.97 13.36 18.90
CA ARG A 24 -13.04 12.27 19.28
C ARG A 24 -13.61 10.85 19.11
N ALA A 25 -14.88 10.74 18.75
CA ALA A 25 -15.62 9.50 18.56
C ALA A 25 -15.68 9.07 17.08
N GLU A 26 -15.07 9.81 16.16
CA GLU A 26 -15.13 9.51 14.71
C GLU A 26 -13.79 8.99 14.20
N LEU A 27 -13.86 7.90 13.42
CA LEU A 27 -12.70 7.31 12.77
C LEU A 27 -12.20 8.23 11.66
N GLN A 28 -10.95 8.66 11.75
CA GLN A 28 -10.33 9.56 10.80
C GLN A 28 -9.59 8.80 9.68
N PRO A 29 -9.52 9.34 8.45
CA PRO A 29 -8.78 8.71 7.35
C PRO A 29 -7.31 8.42 7.68
N VAL A 30 -6.66 9.29 8.45
CA VAL A 30 -5.28 9.10 8.90
C VAL A 30 -5.13 7.89 9.82
N GLU A 31 -6.12 7.62 10.67
CA GLU A 31 -6.12 6.47 11.56
C GLU A 31 -6.30 5.16 10.78
N ILE A 32 -7.16 5.17 9.75
CA ILE A 32 -7.33 4.05 8.82
C ILE A 32 -6.02 3.76 8.10
N THR A 33 -5.41 4.79 7.53
CA THR A 33 -4.12 4.69 6.82
C THR A 33 -3.04 4.12 7.73
N GLN A 34 -2.93 4.62 8.95
CA GLN A 34 -1.94 4.16 9.93
C GLN A 34 -2.18 2.71 10.36
N ALA A 35 -3.43 2.32 10.54
CA ALA A 35 -3.78 0.93 10.88
C ALA A 35 -3.40 -0.04 9.75
N ILE A 36 -3.61 0.34 8.49
CA ILE A 36 -3.20 -0.46 7.33
C ILE A 36 -1.68 -0.54 7.24
N ARG A 37 -0.94 0.57 7.41
CA ARG A 37 0.53 0.58 7.42
C ARG A 37 1.08 -0.35 8.50
N SER A 38 0.53 -0.30 9.71
CA SER A 38 0.92 -1.19 10.80
C SER A 38 0.65 -2.66 10.50
N ALA A 39 -0.50 -2.97 9.92
CA ALA A 39 -0.84 -4.33 9.49
C ALA A 39 0.10 -4.81 8.37
N MET A 40 0.47 -3.92 7.43
CA MET A 40 1.43 -4.19 6.36
C MET A 40 2.82 -4.53 6.92
N ASP A 41 3.34 -3.72 7.84
CA ASP A 41 4.65 -3.93 8.47
C ASP A 41 4.70 -5.24 9.26
N LEU A 42 3.64 -5.55 10.01
CA LEU A 42 3.54 -6.79 10.78
C LEU A 42 3.45 -8.05 9.91
N ALA A 43 2.86 -7.94 8.72
CA ALA A 43 2.69 -9.05 7.80
C ALA A 43 3.83 -9.15 6.76
N ALA A 44 4.79 -8.23 6.77
CA ALA A 44 5.92 -8.21 5.86
C ALA A 44 6.79 -9.47 6.03
N LYS A 45 7.13 -10.13 4.91
CA LYS A 45 7.97 -11.33 4.89
C LYS A 45 9.05 -11.23 3.83
N ALA A 46 10.24 -11.76 4.12
CA ALA A 46 11.27 -11.90 3.11
C ALA A 46 10.89 -13.03 2.12
N ASP A 47 11.10 -12.77 0.84
CA ASP A 47 10.99 -13.77 -0.20
C ASP A 47 12.30 -14.55 -0.39
N THR A 48 12.33 -15.47 -1.35
CA THR A 48 13.49 -16.33 -1.65
C THR A 48 14.71 -15.58 -2.19
N VAL A 49 14.53 -14.34 -2.66
CA VAL A 49 15.59 -13.49 -3.22
C VAL A 49 16.00 -12.33 -2.30
N GLY A 50 15.47 -12.31 -1.07
CA GLY A 50 15.81 -11.30 -0.06
C GLY A 50 15.03 -9.98 -0.19
N SER A 51 13.99 -9.93 -1.02
CA SER A 51 13.07 -8.81 -1.07
C SER A 51 11.99 -8.94 0.01
N THR A 52 11.46 -7.83 0.47
CA THR A 52 10.36 -7.83 1.45
C THR A 52 9.03 -7.73 0.71
N VAL A 53 8.20 -8.75 0.83
CA VAL A 53 6.87 -8.83 0.24
C VAL A 53 5.82 -8.56 1.30
N VAL A 54 4.81 -7.77 0.95
CA VAL A 54 3.71 -7.40 1.84
C VAL A 54 2.38 -7.79 1.22
N PRO A 55 1.33 -8.00 2.03
CA PRO A 55 -0.01 -8.26 1.53
C PRO A 55 -0.51 -7.11 0.66
N HIS A 56 -1.28 -7.43 -0.36
CA HIS A 56 -1.97 -6.43 -1.18
C HIS A 56 -3.47 -6.32 -0.86
N ARG A 57 -4.06 -7.29 -0.16
CA ARG A 57 -5.48 -7.29 0.24
C ARG A 57 -5.63 -7.11 1.73
N TYR A 58 -6.46 -6.14 2.11
CA TYR A 58 -6.77 -5.80 3.49
C TYR A 58 -8.27 -5.78 3.72
N LEU A 59 -8.69 -6.33 4.85
CA LEU A 59 -10.06 -6.26 5.34
C LEU A 59 -10.11 -5.22 6.45
N LEU A 60 -10.93 -4.19 6.25
CA LEU A 60 -11.15 -3.11 7.20
C LEU A 60 -12.47 -3.38 7.94
N LEU A 61 -12.40 -3.65 9.23
CA LEU A 61 -13.56 -3.84 10.09
C LEU A 61 -13.77 -2.60 10.94
N VAL A 62 -14.93 -2.00 10.82
CA VAL A 62 -15.33 -0.78 11.53
C VAL A 62 -16.76 -0.90 12.06
N HIS A 63 -17.15 -0.03 12.99
CA HIS A 63 -18.54 0.07 13.40
C HIS A 63 -19.42 0.55 12.24
N SER A 64 -20.66 0.08 12.15
CA SER A 64 -21.59 0.45 11.07
C SER A 64 -21.80 1.96 10.93
N ALA A 65 -21.82 2.70 12.03
CA ALA A 65 -21.92 4.16 12.02
C ALA A 65 -20.69 4.85 11.37
N ASP A 66 -19.49 4.28 11.53
CA ASP A 66 -18.27 4.80 10.92
C ASP A 66 -18.20 4.41 9.44
N ALA A 67 -18.64 3.21 9.09
CA ALA A 67 -18.67 2.74 7.70
C ALA A 67 -19.48 3.66 6.78
N GLN A 68 -20.58 4.22 7.25
CA GLN A 68 -21.42 5.14 6.50
C GLN A 68 -20.71 6.45 6.11
N LYS A 69 -19.67 6.82 6.86
CA LYS A 69 -18.87 8.04 6.62
C LYS A 69 -17.67 7.80 5.71
N ILE A 70 -17.30 6.55 5.50
CA ILE A 70 -16.18 6.17 4.64
C ILE A 70 -16.66 6.11 3.19
N THR A 71 -16.30 7.12 2.42
CA THR A 71 -16.68 7.22 1.01
C THR A 71 -15.72 6.45 0.09
N PRO A 72 -16.16 6.06 -1.13
CA PRO A 72 -15.25 5.46 -2.12
C PRO A 72 -14.06 6.36 -2.47
N ALA A 73 -14.26 7.68 -2.52
CA ALA A 73 -13.18 8.65 -2.76
C ALA A 73 -12.14 8.64 -1.62
N MET A 74 -12.60 8.54 -0.38
CA MET A 74 -11.74 8.40 0.80
C MET A 74 -10.91 7.11 0.75
N LEU A 75 -11.54 5.98 0.41
CA LEU A 75 -10.82 4.70 0.25
C LEU A 75 -9.80 4.75 -0.88
N SER A 76 -10.11 5.44 -1.98
CA SER A 76 -9.17 5.64 -3.08
C SER A 76 -7.94 6.46 -2.66
N ALA A 77 -8.15 7.53 -1.90
CA ALA A 77 -7.07 8.35 -1.35
C ALA A 77 -6.20 7.56 -0.35
N ILE A 78 -6.82 6.79 0.54
CA ILE A 78 -6.13 5.92 1.50
C ILE A 78 -5.29 4.87 0.75
N ARG A 79 -5.85 4.25 -0.30
CA ARG A 79 -5.14 3.28 -1.14
C ARG A 79 -3.88 3.89 -1.75
N ALA A 80 -3.98 5.10 -2.31
CA ALA A 80 -2.84 5.82 -2.88
C ALA A 80 -1.75 6.10 -1.84
N GLU A 81 -2.12 6.54 -0.64
CA GLU A 81 -1.18 6.80 0.46
C GLU A 81 -0.51 5.51 0.97
N VAL A 82 -1.24 4.40 1.05
CA VAL A 82 -0.68 3.10 1.44
C VAL A 82 0.27 2.57 0.36
N ALA A 83 -0.06 2.72 -0.92
CA ALA A 83 0.82 2.35 -2.03
C ALA A 83 2.13 3.16 -2.02
N LYS A 84 2.04 4.47 -1.78
CA LYS A 84 3.20 5.35 -1.63
C LYS A 84 4.08 4.94 -0.44
N TYR A 85 3.47 4.57 0.69
CA TYR A 85 4.19 4.04 1.84
C TYR A 85 4.93 2.75 1.49
N ALA A 86 4.28 1.78 0.85
CA ALA A 86 4.91 0.53 0.43
C ALA A 86 6.13 0.79 -0.47
N SER A 87 6.01 1.72 -1.43
CA SER A 87 7.12 2.12 -2.31
C SER A 87 8.28 2.76 -1.53
N SER A 88 7.98 3.64 -0.57
CA SER A 88 9.00 4.30 0.25
C SER A 88 9.78 3.32 1.14
N ARG A 89 9.14 2.22 1.52
CA ARG A 89 9.74 1.12 2.30
C ARG A 89 10.41 0.06 1.42
N GLN A 90 10.36 0.22 0.10
CA GLN A 90 10.83 -0.77 -0.89
C GLN A 90 10.14 -2.13 -0.74
N TYR A 91 8.90 -2.13 -0.27
CA TYR A 91 8.05 -3.32 -0.20
C TYR A 91 7.57 -3.73 -1.59
N ARG A 92 7.54 -5.03 -1.84
CA ARG A 92 6.98 -5.60 -3.05
C ARG A 92 5.54 -6.04 -2.84
N LEU A 93 4.71 -5.65 -3.77
CA LEU A 93 3.30 -6.05 -3.86
C LEU A 93 3.13 -6.99 -5.04
N VAL A 94 2.39 -8.08 -4.85
CA VAL A 94 2.07 -9.04 -5.93
C VAL A 94 1.04 -8.44 -6.88
N ASP A 95 0.16 -7.59 -6.35
CA ASP A 95 -0.90 -6.91 -7.10
C ASP A 95 -1.17 -5.52 -6.47
N SER A 96 -2.04 -4.76 -7.09
CA SER A 96 -2.49 -3.48 -6.58
C SER A 96 -3.19 -3.64 -5.21
N ILE A 97 -3.07 -2.62 -4.36
CA ILE A 97 -3.67 -2.65 -3.03
C ILE A 97 -5.20 -2.68 -3.14
N ASP A 98 -5.81 -3.67 -2.54
CA ASP A 98 -7.25 -3.85 -2.43
C ASP A 98 -7.70 -3.68 -0.98
N LEU A 99 -8.64 -2.75 -0.76
CA LEU A 99 -9.20 -2.42 0.55
C LEU A 99 -10.69 -2.82 0.55
N ASN A 100 -11.02 -3.79 1.38
CA ASN A 100 -12.39 -4.25 1.56
C ASN A 100 -12.92 -3.77 2.91
N LEU A 101 -13.97 -2.96 2.86
CA LEU A 101 -14.65 -2.44 4.04
C LEU A 101 -15.77 -3.38 4.47
N SER A 102 -15.79 -3.76 5.73
CA SER A 102 -16.86 -4.52 6.35
C SER A 102 -17.23 -3.96 7.72
N THR A 103 -18.39 -4.29 8.21
CA THR A 103 -18.90 -3.78 9.48
C THR A 103 -18.93 -4.86 10.56
N ASP A 104 -18.57 -4.46 11.78
CA ASP A 104 -18.71 -5.27 12.99
C ASP A 104 -19.06 -4.35 14.15
N ASP A 105 -20.31 -4.41 14.61
CA ASP A 105 -20.81 -3.54 15.70
C ASP A 105 -20.24 -3.89 17.08
N LYS A 106 -19.46 -4.98 17.19
CA LYS A 106 -18.65 -5.29 18.37
C LYS A 106 -17.42 -4.39 18.48
N ILE A 107 -17.01 -3.77 17.35
CA ILE A 107 -15.95 -2.77 17.35
C ILE A 107 -16.55 -1.43 17.80
N GLY A 108 -15.93 -0.79 18.78
CA GLY A 108 -16.39 0.51 19.25
C GLY A 108 -16.31 1.58 18.17
N LYS A 109 -17.21 2.57 18.21
CA LYS A 109 -17.17 3.74 17.32
C LYS A 109 -15.79 4.42 17.39
N GLY A 110 -15.29 4.90 16.26
CA GLY A 110 -13.97 5.52 16.17
C GLY A 110 -12.81 4.54 16.23
N ARG A 111 -13.08 3.25 16.16
CA ARG A 111 -12.04 2.20 16.15
C ARG A 111 -12.07 1.40 14.85
N ILE A 112 -10.91 0.89 14.48
CA ILE A 112 -10.72 0.02 13.31
C ILE A 112 -9.92 -1.22 13.67
N ARG A 113 -10.27 -2.32 13.04
CA ARG A 113 -9.46 -3.53 13.01
C ARG A 113 -9.11 -3.85 11.57
N VAL A 114 -7.84 -4.10 11.29
CA VAL A 114 -7.34 -4.42 9.95
C VAL A 114 -6.83 -5.85 9.94
N GLY A 115 -7.39 -6.65 9.04
CA GLY A 115 -6.89 -7.97 8.67
C GLY A 115 -6.17 -7.89 7.34
N SER A 116 -5.19 -8.76 7.10
CA SER A 116 -4.50 -8.89 5.83
C SER A 116 -4.52 -10.33 5.33
N GLN A 117 -4.52 -10.51 4.00
CA GLN A 117 -4.34 -11.82 3.41
C GLN A 117 -2.90 -12.29 3.65
N PRO A 118 -2.65 -13.58 3.95
CA PRO A 118 -1.30 -14.10 4.07
C PRO A 118 -0.48 -13.85 2.81
N VAL A 119 0.81 -13.52 2.99
CA VAL A 119 1.75 -13.34 1.88
C VAL A 119 2.24 -14.70 1.41
N ASP A 120 2.15 -14.95 0.12
CA ASP A 120 2.82 -16.08 -0.52
C ASP A 120 4.26 -15.69 -0.87
N THR A 121 5.22 -16.26 -0.17
CA THR A 121 6.65 -16.03 -0.38
C THR A 121 7.24 -16.92 -1.48
N SER A 122 6.45 -17.84 -2.04
CA SER A 122 6.85 -18.68 -3.17
C SER A 122 6.70 -18.01 -4.53
N VAL A 123 6.28 -16.75 -4.55
CA VAL A 123 6.10 -15.98 -5.79
C VAL A 123 7.43 -15.83 -6.52
N ALA A 124 7.51 -16.36 -7.74
CA ALA A 124 8.65 -16.17 -8.62
C ALA A 124 8.52 -14.81 -9.34
N TRP A 125 9.41 -13.89 -9.02
CA TRP A 125 9.49 -12.62 -9.71
C TRP A 125 10.23 -12.80 -11.04
N LYS A 126 9.59 -12.39 -12.13
CA LYS A 126 10.21 -12.38 -13.46
C LYS A 126 10.45 -10.95 -13.88
N PRO A 127 11.66 -10.60 -14.32
CA PRO A 127 11.90 -9.28 -14.88
C PRO A 127 11.19 -9.16 -16.23
N VAL A 128 10.47 -8.06 -16.40
CA VAL A 128 9.71 -7.74 -17.62
C VAL A 128 10.19 -6.40 -18.16
N LEU A 129 10.47 -6.35 -19.45
CA LEU A 129 10.73 -5.10 -20.16
C LEU A 129 9.46 -4.67 -20.88
N THR A 130 8.96 -3.49 -20.58
CA THR A 130 7.81 -2.90 -21.27
C THR A 130 8.31 -1.91 -22.33
N VAL A 131 7.91 -2.13 -23.59
CA VAL A 131 8.19 -1.22 -24.70
C VAL A 131 6.88 -0.86 -25.39
N GLY A 132 6.43 0.39 -25.22
CA GLY A 132 5.09 0.79 -25.65
C GLY A 132 4.02 0.02 -24.88
N GLU A 133 3.16 -0.70 -25.60
CA GLU A 133 2.11 -1.55 -25.02
C GLU A 133 2.50 -3.03 -24.92
N LYS A 134 3.71 -3.39 -25.35
CA LYS A 134 4.18 -4.78 -25.35
C LYS A 134 5.08 -5.06 -24.15
N GLU A 135 4.87 -6.21 -23.52
CA GLU A 135 5.68 -6.71 -22.42
C GLU A 135 6.51 -7.92 -22.88
N TYR A 136 7.78 -7.90 -22.52
CA TYR A 136 8.73 -8.96 -22.83
C TYR A 136 9.32 -9.51 -21.54
N GLU A 137 9.14 -10.81 -21.30
CA GLU A 137 9.78 -11.49 -20.18
C GLU A 137 11.28 -11.64 -20.43
N LEU A 138 12.10 -11.11 -19.54
CA LEU A 138 13.55 -11.21 -19.63
C LEU A 138 14.04 -12.55 -19.05
N LYS A 139 14.93 -13.22 -19.78
CA LYS A 139 15.60 -14.44 -19.32
C LYS A 139 16.74 -14.09 -18.35
N LEU A 140 17.08 -15.04 -17.47
CA LEU A 140 18.28 -14.92 -16.64
C LEU A 140 19.52 -14.85 -17.55
N GLY A 141 20.34 -13.82 -17.34
CA GLY A 141 21.56 -13.57 -18.13
C GLY A 141 21.48 -12.28 -18.94
N THR A 142 22.17 -12.26 -20.06
CA THR A 142 22.17 -11.11 -20.98
C THR A 142 21.08 -11.29 -22.01
N SER A 143 20.23 -10.28 -22.18
CA SER A 143 19.25 -10.20 -23.25
C SER A 143 19.60 -9.03 -24.17
N THR A 144 19.59 -9.28 -25.47
CA THR A 144 19.82 -8.25 -26.49
C THR A 144 18.51 -7.69 -26.97
N VAL A 145 18.43 -6.36 -27.03
CA VAL A 145 17.25 -5.62 -27.47
C VAL A 145 17.64 -4.81 -28.69
N GLY A 146 16.89 -4.92 -29.76
CA GLY A 146 17.20 -4.18 -30.99
C GLY A 146 16.23 -4.46 -32.14
N ARG A 147 16.52 -3.87 -33.30
CA ARG A 147 15.74 -4.04 -34.56
C ARG A 147 16.13 -5.27 -35.37
N ASP A 148 17.23 -5.91 -35.02
CA ASP A 148 17.73 -7.10 -35.73
C ASP A 148 16.87 -8.32 -35.34
N GLU A 149 16.47 -9.12 -36.34
CA GLU A 149 15.71 -10.37 -36.10
C GLU A 149 16.47 -11.37 -35.22
N LYS A 150 17.79 -11.19 -35.05
CA LYS A 150 18.62 -12.01 -34.16
C LYS A 150 18.63 -11.52 -32.71
N ALA A 151 18.04 -10.36 -32.39
CA ALA A 151 17.92 -9.89 -31.04
C ALA A 151 16.92 -10.77 -30.24
N ASP A 152 17.21 -10.99 -28.96
CA ASP A 152 16.29 -11.73 -28.07
C ASP A 152 14.93 -11.04 -27.95
N ILE A 153 14.94 -9.71 -28.04
CA ILE A 153 13.75 -8.87 -28.10
C ILE A 153 13.88 -7.97 -29.34
N CYS A 154 13.07 -8.26 -30.33
CA CYS A 154 13.00 -7.43 -31.53
C CYS A 154 11.97 -6.31 -31.30
N ILE A 155 12.40 -5.06 -31.51
CA ILE A 155 11.56 -3.87 -31.41
C ILE A 155 11.33 -3.34 -32.81
N ASP A 156 10.12 -3.47 -33.31
CA ASP A 156 9.66 -2.82 -34.53
C ASP A 156 9.22 -1.40 -34.20
N ASP A 157 9.71 -0.43 -34.95
CA ASP A 157 9.27 0.97 -34.90
C ASP A 157 7.99 1.16 -35.69
#